data_856c9e06f5ccc1b670be8f1de009b7a8
#
_entry.id   856c9e06f5ccc1b670be8f1de009b7a8
#
_cell.length_a   1.000
_cell.length_b   1.000
_cell.length_c   1.000
_cell.angle_alpha   90.00
_cell.angle_beta   90.00
_cell.angle_gamma   90.00
#
_symmetry.space_group_name_H-M   'P 1'
#
loop_
_entity.id
_entity.type
_entity.pdbx_description
1 polymer ?
#
loop_
_entity_poly.entity_id
_entity_poly.type
_entity_poly.pdbx_seq_one_letter_code
_entity_poly.pdbx_strand_id
1 'polypeptide(L)'
;MKRVSRERLEPALKLHKNMNYNMIRLWTGCVTDDAFYDYCDQYGIMVWNDFWLYVAYNDVAEPEAFKANALDKVKRLRNHPSIAIWCGANETHPKPELDNYLREVVAKEDNNDRMYKSCSNQDGLSGSGWWGNQPPRHHFETSGSNLAFNTPAYPYGIDHGYGMRTEIGTATFPTFESVKLFIPQESWWPLPTDDQLKNDDDNV
;
A
#
# COMPACT_ATOMS: atom_id res chain seq x y z
N MET A 1 14.61 -7.66 13.17
CA MET A 1 13.32 -8.11 12.59
C MET A 1 13.20 -9.61 12.76
N LYS A 2 12.17 -10.12 13.43
CA LYS A 2 11.99 -11.58 13.51
C LYS A 2 11.53 -12.07 12.14
N ARG A 3 12.25 -13.02 11.55
CA ARG A 3 11.83 -13.73 10.34
C ARG A 3 10.42 -14.28 10.55
N VAL A 4 9.53 -14.00 9.62
CA VAL A 4 8.17 -14.55 9.70
C VAL A 4 8.26 -15.99 9.17
N SER A 5 8.03 -16.98 10.04
CA SER A 5 8.09 -18.38 9.63
C SER A 5 6.95 -18.72 8.66
N ARG A 6 7.13 -19.77 7.86
CA ARG A 6 6.07 -20.32 6.99
C ARG A 6 4.79 -20.60 7.75
N GLU A 7 4.90 -21.12 8.98
CA GLU A 7 3.76 -21.42 9.86
C GLU A 7 2.93 -20.19 10.26
N ARG A 8 3.53 -19.00 10.28
CA ARG A 8 2.80 -17.74 10.52
C ARG A 8 2.25 -17.10 9.27
N LEU A 9 2.93 -17.25 8.14
CA LEU A 9 2.51 -16.67 6.87
C LEU A 9 1.31 -17.40 6.27
N GLU A 10 1.35 -18.72 6.28
CA GLU A 10 0.32 -19.54 5.65
C GLU A 10 -1.09 -19.24 6.17
N PRO A 11 -1.37 -19.22 7.50
CA PRO A 11 -2.71 -18.88 8.01
C PRO A 11 -3.18 -17.49 7.57
N ALA A 12 -2.27 -16.50 7.57
CA ALA A 12 -2.61 -15.14 7.16
C ALA A 12 -3.04 -15.09 5.68
N LEU A 13 -2.29 -15.73 4.80
CA LEU A 13 -2.62 -15.74 3.37
C LEU A 13 -3.84 -16.61 3.05
N LYS A 14 -4.05 -17.71 3.81
CA LYS A 14 -5.30 -18.47 3.74
C LYS A 14 -6.51 -17.62 4.12
N LEU A 15 -6.41 -16.79 5.17
CA LEU A 15 -7.48 -15.88 5.56
C LEU A 15 -7.78 -14.86 4.45
N HIS A 16 -6.76 -14.26 3.86
CA HIS A 16 -6.95 -13.35 2.71
C HIS A 16 -7.70 -14.04 1.57
N LYS A 17 -7.29 -15.25 1.19
CA LYS A 17 -7.98 -16.03 0.18
C LYS A 17 -9.44 -16.33 0.56
N ASN A 18 -9.67 -16.78 1.79
CA ASN A 18 -11.01 -17.11 2.26
C ASN A 18 -11.95 -15.90 2.34
N MET A 19 -11.38 -14.70 2.52
CA MET A 19 -12.10 -13.43 2.45
C MET A 19 -12.27 -12.92 1.02
N ASN A 20 -11.85 -13.69 0.01
CA ASN A 20 -11.87 -13.32 -1.41
C ASN A 20 -11.02 -12.10 -1.77
N TYR A 21 -9.99 -11.80 -0.99
CA TYR A 21 -8.98 -10.85 -1.45
C TYR A 21 -8.15 -11.49 -2.56
N ASN A 22 -7.99 -10.73 -3.63
CA ASN A 22 -7.28 -11.20 -4.83
C ASN A 22 -5.95 -10.49 -5.06
N MET A 23 -5.64 -9.46 -4.26
CA MET A 23 -4.37 -8.72 -4.36
C MET A 23 -3.89 -8.28 -2.97
N ILE A 24 -2.58 -8.30 -2.79
CA ILE A 24 -1.87 -7.72 -1.64
C ILE A 24 -0.85 -6.71 -2.17
N ARG A 25 -0.89 -5.48 -1.66
CA ARG A 25 0.15 -4.50 -1.91
C ARG A 25 1.20 -4.55 -0.81
N LEU A 26 2.46 -4.66 -1.21
CA LEU A 26 3.61 -4.51 -0.33
C LEU A 26 4.03 -3.04 -0.29
N TRP A 27 3.26 -2.28 0.48
CA TRP A 27 3.40 -0.84 0.61
C TRP A 27 4.81 -0.42 1.00
N THR A 28 5.32 0.59 0.27
CA THR A 28 6.66 1.14 0.34
C THR A 28 7.78 0.10 0.30
N GLY A 29 7.54 -1.01 -0.40
CA GLY A 29 8.57 -1.99 -0.68
C GLY A 29 8.93 -2.89 0.50
N CYS A 30 7.98 -3.25 1.34
CA CYS A 30 8.22 -4.27 2.36
C CYS A 30 8.94 -5.47 1.76
N VAL A 31 10.07 -5.83 2.35
CA VAL A 31 10.81 -7.04 1.98
C VAL A 31 10.23 -8.21 2.76
N THR A 32 9.69 -9.17 2.05
CA THR A 32 9.15 -10.40 2.61
C THR A 32 10.05 -11.59 2.31
N ASP A 33 9.86 -12.67 3.04
CA ASP A 33 10.50 -13.94 2.73
C ASP A 33 9.91 -14.55 1.44
N ASP A 34 10.67 -15.38 0.74
CA ASP A 34 10.22 -16.08 -0.48
C ASP A 34 8.94 -16.89 -0.24
N ALA A 35 8.78 -17.42 0.97
CA ALA A 35 7.56 -18.11 1.38
C ALA A 35 6.26 -17.28 1.22
N PHE A 36 6.34 -15.96 1.33
CA PHE A 36 5.19 -15.09 1.07
C PHE A 36 4.74 -15.20 -0.39
N TYR A 37 5.69 -15.11 -1.31
CA TYR A 37 5.41 -15.21 -2.75
C TYR A 37 4.99 -16.62 -3.12
N ASP A 38 5.62 -17.67 -2.56
CA ASP A 38 5.22 -19.08 -2.76
C ASP A 38 3.74 -19.28 -2.41
N TYR A 39 3.28 -18.73 -1.29
CA TYR A 39 1.87 -18.84 -0.90
C TYR A 39 0.95 -17.95 -1.75
N CYS A 40 1.40 -16.78 -2.16
CA CYS A 40 0.63 -15.96 -3.10
C CYS A 40 0.44 -16.69 -4.44
N ASP A 41 1.50 -17.33 -4.95
CA ASP A 41 1.44 -18.17 -6.16
C ASP A 41 0.46 -19.33 -5.95
N GLN A 42 0.56 -20.04 -4.83
CA GLN A 42 -0.29 -21.19 -4.52
C GLN A 42 -1.76 -20.82 -4.37
N TYR A 43 -2.05 -19.68 -3.77
CA TYR A 43 -3.42 -19.27 -3.45
C TYR A 43 -4.05 -18.36 -4.51
N GLY A 44 -3.31 -17.98 -5.54
CA GLY A 44 -3.79 -17.10 -6.60
C GLY A 44 -4.02 -15.66 -6.11
N ILE A 45 -3.16 -15.16 -5.22
CA ILE A 45 -3.20 -13.80 -4.72
C ILE A 45 -2.17 -12.97 -5.47
N MET A 46 -2.62 -11.97 -6.21
CA MET A 46 -1.72 -11.05 -6.90
C MET A 46 -0.91 -10.20 -5.93
N VAL A 47 0.29 -9.83 -6.32
CA VAL A 47 1.17 -8.96 -5.53
C VAL A 47 1.45 -7.67 -6.29
N TRP A 48 1.09 -6.55 -5.69
CA TRP A 48 1.57 -5.24 -6.07
C TRP A 48 2.83 -4.93 -5.27
N ASN A 49 3.96 -4.84 -5.94
CA ASN A 49 5.27 -4.77 -5.31
C ASN A 49 5.90 -3.39 -5.48
N ASP A 50 5.87 -2.57 -4.40
CA ASP A 50 6.51 -1.26 -4.42
C ASP A 50 8.04 -1.39 -4.33
N PHE A 51 8.76 -0.45 -4.93
CA PHE A 51 10.12 -0.12 -4.54
C PHE A 51 10.10 0.77 -3.28
N TRP A 52 11.27 1.02 -2.67
CA TRP A 52 11.39 1.61 -1.31
C TRP A 52 11.28 3.14 -1.27
N LEU A 53 10.45 3.74 -2.12
CA LEU A 53 10.28 5.17 -2.21
C LEU A 53 8.92 5.61 -1.66
N TYR A 54 8.96 6.68 -0.88
CA TYR A 54 7.79 7.28 -0.24
C TYR A 54 7.82 8.80 -0.42
N VAL A 55 6.67 9.44 -0.45
CA VAL A 55 6.51 10.87 -0.73
C VAL A 55 7.47 11.77 0.06
N ALA A 56 7.69 11.48 1.34
CA ALA A 56 8.56 12.27 2.21
C ALA A 56 10.05 11.87 2.12
N TYR A 57 10.37 10.73 1.49
CA TYR A 57 11.72 10.14 1.48
C TYR A 57 12.12 9.70 0.07
N ASN A 58 11.82 10.55 -0.91
CA ASN A 58 12.19 10.28 -2.30
C ASN A 58 13.65 10.65 -2.63
N ASP A 59 14.35 11.25 -1.67
CA ASP A 59 15.78 11.49 -1.75
C ASP A 59 16.55 10.28 -1.24
N VAL A 60 17.19 9.58 -2.18
CA VAL A 60 18.00 8.41 -1.86
C VAL A 60 19.43 8.86 -1.61
N ALA A 61 19.91 8.62 -0.37
CA ALA A 61 21.28 9.02 0.00
C ALA A 61 22.36 8.26 -0.79
N GLU A 62 22.10 6.99 -1.09
CA GLU A 62 23.02 6.10 -1.81
C GLU A 62 22.35 5.53 -3.07
N PRO A 63 22.25 6.33 -4.16
CA PRO A 63 21.51 5.92 -5.37
C PRO A 63 22.03 4.63 -6.02
N GLU A 64 23.34 4.42 -6.04
CA GLU A 64 23.91 3.20 -6.64
C GLU A 64 23.60 1.94 -5.84
N ALA A 65 23.61 2.03 -4.51
CA ALA A 65 23.17 0.92 -3.66
C ALA A 65 21.67 0.64 -3.83
N PHE A 66 20.86 1.69 -3.96
CA PHE A 66 19.43 1.54 -4.25
C PHE A 66 19.21 0.84 -5.60
N LYS A 67 19.91 1.28 -6.65
CA LYS A 67 19.83 0.68 -7.99
C LYS A 67 20.23 -0.79 -7.97
N ALA A 68 21.32 -1.14 -7.29
CA ALA A 68 21.75 -2.53 -7.15
C ALA A 68 20.72 -3.40 -6.44
N ASN A 69 20.12 -2.91 -5.34
CA ASN A 69 19.06 -3.60 -4.61
C ASN A 69 17.78 -3.75 -5.44
N ALA A 70 17.42 -2.74 -6.22
CA ALA A 70 16.25 -2.79 -7.11
C ALA A 70 16.43 -3.87 -8.21
N LEU A 71 17.61 -3.91 -8.82
CA LEU A 71 17.97 -4.95 -9.78
C LEU A 71 17.88 -6.35 -9.18
N ASP A 72 18.47 -6.54 -8.00
CA ASP A 72 18.44 -7.83 -7.28
C ASP A 72 16.99 -8.24 -6.94
N LYS A 73 16.19 -7.31 -6.45
CA LYS A 73 14.77 -7.53 -6.14
C LYS A 73 14.00 -8.07 -7.36
N VAL A 74 14.14 -7.42 -8.52
CA VAL A 74 13.45 -7.86 -9.74
C VAL A 74 13.93 -9.23 -10.17
N LYS A 75 15.24 -9.46 -10.22
CA LYS A 75 15.82 -10.76 -10.59
C LYS A 75 15.38 -11.90 -9.66
N ARG A 76 15.33 -11.63 -8.36
CA ARG A 76 14.91 -12.61 -7.36
C ARG A 76 13.44 -13.00 -7.52
N LEU A 77 12.58 -12.02 -7.81
CA LEU A 77 11.14 -12.20 -7.70
C LEU A 77 10.40 -12.42 -9.02
N ARG A 78 11.02 -12.09 -10.15
CA ARG A 78 10.38 -12.14 -11.49
C ARG A 78 9.77 -13.48 -11.87
N ASN A 79 10.20 -14.57 -11.26
CA ASN A 79 9.68 -15.91 -11.56
C ASN A 79 8.40 -16.26 -10.77
N HIS A 80 7.94 -15.39 -9.89
CA HIS A 80 6.69 -15.59 -9.16
C HIS A 80 5.50 -15.12 -10.00
N PRO A 81 4.61 -16.01 -10.42
CA PRO A 81 3.43 -15.63 -11.23
C PRO A 81 2.46 -14.73 -10.49
N SER A 82 2.51 -14.69 -9.17
CA SER A 82 1.68 -13.78 -8.37
C SER A 82 2.03 -12.32 -8.54
N ILE A 83 3.26 -11.97 -8.92
CA ILE A 83 3.62 -10.55 -9.12
C ILE A 83 2.85 -9.99 -10.32
N ALA A 84 2.04 -8.97 -10.06
CA ALA A 84 1.22 -8.31 -11.07
C ALA A 84 1.74 -6.93 -11.47
N ILE A 85 2.25 -6.18 -10.50
CA ILE A 85 2.66 -4.78 -10.68
C ILE A 85 3.96 -4.50 -9.94
N TRP A 86 4.86 -3.79 -10.61
CA TRP A 86 6.01 -3.12 -10.02
C TRP A 86 5.69 -1.64 -9.89
N CYS A 87 5.86 -1.06 -8.70
CA CYS A 87 5.55 0.34 -8.45
C CYS A 87 6.77 1.12 -7.97
N GLY A 88 7.06 2.24 -8.62
CA GLY A 88 8.25 3.05 -8.36
C GLY A 88 8.23 3.71 -7.00
N ALA A 89 7.15 4.44 -6.69
CA ALA A 89 7.05 5.17 -5.43
C ALA A 89 5.60 5.29 -4.94
N ASN A 90 5.45 5.42 -3.64
CA ASN A 90 4.17 5.69 -3.00
C ASN A 90 3.82 7.17 -3.12
N GLU A 91 2.66 7.47 -3.72
CA GLU A 91 2.02 8.80 -3.82
C GLU A 91 2.90 9.91 -4.45
N THR A 92 3.96 9.53 -5.11
CA THR A 92 4.86 10.44 -5.85
C THR A 92 5.53 9.67 -6.98
N HIS A 93 6.20 10.39 -7.87
CA HIS A 93 7.11 9.80 -8.84
C HIS A 93 8.52 9.74 -8.25
N PRO A 94 9.31 8.69 -8.52
CA PRO A 94 10.74 8.73 -8.29
C PRO A 94 11.37 9.91 -9.02
N LYS A 95 12.53 10.40 -8.57
CA LYS A 95 13.30 11.34 -9.37
C LYS A 95 13.55 10.75 -10.77
N PRO A 96 13.55 11.57 -11.84
CA PRO A 96 13.59 11.08 -13.23
C PRO A 96 14.68 10.05 -13.51
N GLU A 97 15.85 10.23 -12.92
CA GLU A 97 16.94 9.27 -13.07
C GLU A 97 16.62 7.89 -12.49
N LEU A 98 16.05 7.86 -11.29
CA LEU A 98 15.65 6.60 -10.64
C LEU A 98 14.44 5.98 -11.33
N ASP A 99 13.45 6.78 -11.73
CA ASP A 99 12.28 6.29 -12.46
C ASP A 99 12.66 5.60 -13.76
N ASN A 100 13.52 6.24 -14.54
CA ASN A 100 14.03 5.67 -15.79
C ASN A 100 14.78 4.36 -15.51
N TYR A 101 15.65 4.34 -14.51
CA TYR A 101 16.38 3.14 -14.13
C TYR A 101 15.46 1.98 -13.73
N LEU A 102 14.46 2.25 -12.87
CA LEU A 102 13.52 1.23 -12.45
C LEU A 102 12.70 0.68 -13.63
N ARG A 103 12.27 1.55 -14.53
CA ARG A 103 11.58 1.19 -15.77
C ARG A 103 12.43 0.28 -16.65
N GLU A 104 13.70 0.63 -16.84
CA GLU A 104 14.66 -0.15 -17.63
C GLU A 104 14.94 -1.52 -16.98
N VAL A 105 15.11 -1.55 -15.66
CA VAL A 105 15.35 -2.81 -14.93
C VAL A 105 14.16 -3.75 -15.08
N VAL A 106 12.93 -3.26 -14.88
CA VAL A 106 11.73 -4.08 -15.08
C VAL A 106 11.61 -4.54 -16.52
N ALA A 107 11.79 -3.64 -17.48
CA ALA A 107 11.73 -3.98 -18.90
C ALA A 107 12.73 -5.06 -19.29
N LYS A 108 13.96 -4.97 -18.81
CA LYS A 108 15.04 -5.89 -19.16
C LYS A 108 14.99 -7.21 -18.40
N GLU A 109 14.79 -7.15 -17.10
CA GLU A 109 14.91 -8.33 -16.24
C GLU A 109 13.60 -9.10 -16.09
N ASP A 110 12.47 -8.43 -16.22
CA ASP A 110 11.13 -9.02 -16.19
C ASP A 110 10.48 -9.09 -17.59
N ASN A 111 11.27 -8.83 -18.63
CA ASN A 111 10.88 -8.96 -20.04
C ASN A 111 9.60 -8.19 -20.43
N ASN A 112 9.26 -7.14 -19.72
CA ASN A 112 7.98 -6.42 -19.78
C ASN A 112 6.74 -7.32 -19.56
N ASP A 113 6.89 -8.45 -18.89
CA ASP A 113 5.75 -9.34 -18.60
C ASP A 113 4.76 -8.68 -17.63
N ARG A 114 5.27 -7.77 -16.76
CA ARG A 114 4.45 -7.05 -15.80
C ARG A 114 4.55 -5.55 -15.98
N MET A 115 3.47 -4.90 -15.57
CA MET A 115 3.40 -3.45 -15.62
C MET A 115 4.35 -2.81 -14.61
N TYR A 116 5.10 -1.80 -15.08
CA TYR A 116 5.73 -0.83 -14.19
C TYR A 116 4.89 0.43 -14.10
N LYS A 117 4.53 0.83 -12.87
CA LYS A 117 3.87 2.09 -12.55
C LYS A 117 4.84 2.97 -11.77
N SER A 118 5.10 4.18 -12.25
CA SER A 118 5.99 5.12 -11.61
C SER A 118 5.46 5.58 -10.24
N CYS A 119 4.16 5.85 -10.17
CA CYS A 119 3.49 6.37 -8.98
C CYS A 119 2.26 5.52 -8.62
N SER A 120 2.00 5.35 -7.33
CA SER A 120 0.90 4.52 -6.86
C SER A 120 -0.50 5.13 -7.02
N ASN A 121 -0.62 6.45 -7.18
CA ASN A 121 -1.93 7.13 -7.19
C ASN A 121 -2.13 8.11 -8.34
N GLN A 122 -1.29 8.04 -9.37
CA GLN A 122 -1.35 8.91 -10.55
C GLN A 122 -1.29 8.08 -11.83
N ASP A 123 -1.17 8.74 -12.98
CA ASP A 123 -1.01 8.10 -14.29
C ASP A 123 -2.16 7.15 -14.66
N GLY A 124 -3.39 7.60 -14.49
CA GLY A 124 -4.60 6.86 -14.83
C GLY A 124 -5.14 5.94 -13.72
N LEU A 125 -4.55 5.99 -12.55
CA LEU A 125 -5.12 5.38 -11.34
C LEU A 125 -6.10 6.34 -10.67
N SER A 126 -7.11 5.82 -9.99
CA SER A 126 -8.18 6.65 -9.40
C SER A 126 -7.81 7.34 -8.09
N GLY A 127 -6.54 7.39 -7.76
CA GLY A 127 -6.02 8.14 -6.64
C GLY A 127 -6.11 7.48 -5.29
N SER A 128 -5.62 8.21 -4.29
CA SER A 128 -5.53 7.83 -2.89
C SER A 128 -6.61 8.56 -2.08
N GLY A 129 -7.15 7.90 -1.05
CA GLY A 129 -8.27 8.39 -0.23
C GLY A 129 -9.58 7.78 -0.71
N TRP A 130 -10.65 7.93 -0.03
CA TRP A 130 -10.99 8.72 1.14
C TRP A 130 -10.29 8.25 2.43
N TRP A 131 -9.86 9.23 3.22
CA TRP A 131 -9.33 8.99 4.55
C TRP A 131 -10.36 9.46 5.57
N GLY A 132 -10.90 8.54 6.36
CA GLY A 132 -11.96 8.82 7.32
C GLY A 132 -13.28 8.13 7.01
N ASN A 133 -14.24 8.30 7.91
CA ASN A 133 -15.56 7.68 7.81
C ASN A 133 -16.42 8.41 6.77
N GLN A 134 -16.61 7.78 5.63
CA GLN A 134 -17.47 8.28 4.58
C GLN A 134 -18.67 7.39 4.38
N PRO A 135 -19.86 7.94 4.06
CA PRO A 135 -20.99 7.12 3.64
C PRO A 135 -20.58 6.25 2.44
N PRO A 136 -21.06 4.99 2.36
CA PRO A 136 -20.70 4.08 1.26
C PRO A 136 -20.87 4.68 -0.13
N ARG A 137 -21.90 5.50 -0.34
CA ARG A 137 -22.15 6.19 -1.62
C ARG A 137 -20.97 7.06 -2.07
N HIS A 138 -20.22 7.67 -1.15
CA HIS A 138 -19.06 8.49 -1.49
C HIS A 138 -17.96 7.69 -2.17
N HIS A 139 -17.85 6.40 -1.87
CA HIS A 139 -16.86 5.53 -2.50
C HIS A 139 -17.22 5.19 -3.94
N PHE A 140 -18.48 5.37 -4.35
CA PHE A 140 -18.97 5.01 -5.67
C PHE A 140 -19.40 6.23 -6.51
N GLU A 141 -19.94 7.26 -5.88
CA GLU A 141 -20.53 8.40 -6.55
C GLU A 141 -19.59 9.59 -6.72
N THR A 142 -18.57 9.66 -5.87
CA THR A 142 -17.63 10.78 -5.89
C THR A 142 -16.23 10.30 -6.23
N SER A 143 -15.49 11.16 -6.85
CA SER A 143 -14.12 10.94 -7.27
C SER A 143 -13.13 10.70 -6.14
N GLY A 144 -13.55 10.87 -4.92
CA GLY A 144 -12.85 10.47 -3.73
C GLY A 144 -11.39 10.84 -3.64
N SER A 145 -11.02 12.02 -4.07
CA SER A 145 -9.82 12.58 -3.50
C SER A 145 -10.16 13.10 -2.11
N ASN A 146 -9.37 12.78 -1.13
CA ASN A 146 -9.43 13.44 0.16
C ASN A 146 -9.45 14.95 -0.07
N LEU A 147 -10.33 15.68 0.62
CA LEU A 147 -10.39 17.13 0.56
C LEU A 147 -9.03 17.80 0.80
N ALA A 148 -8.12 17.14 1.54
CA ALA A 148 -6.76 17.60 1.76
C ALA A 148 -5.89 17.56 0.48
N PHE A 149 -6.25 16.74 -0.50
CA PHE A 149 -5.54 16.61 -1.78
C PHE A 149 -6.30 17.20 -2.96
N ASN A 150 -7.45 17.83 -2.71
CA ASN A 150 -8.21 18.53 -3.74
C ASN A 150 -7.57 19.89 -4.04
N THR A 151 -6.31 19.85 -4.44
CA THR A 151 -5.57 21.02 -4.87
C THR A 151 -5.44 21.03 -6.38
N PRO A 152 -5.27 22.22 -7.00
CA PRO A 152 -4.97 22.33 -8.43
C PRO A 152 -3.72 21.54 -8.88
N ALA A 153 -2.88 21.10 -7.94
CA ALA A 153 -1.71 20.26 -8.19
C ALA A 153 -2.08 18.80 -8.53
N TYR A 154 -3.32 18.40 -8.31
CA TYR A 154 -3.85 17.10 -8.73
C TYR A 154 -4.96 17.26 -9.78
N PRO A 155 -4.63 17.74 -10.98
CA PRO A 155 -5.62 17.97 -12.04
C PRO A 155 -6.27 16.68 -12.57
N TYR A 156 -5.75 15.54 -12.18
CA TYR A 156 -6.30 14.19 -12.43
C TYR A 156 -7.08 13.65 -11.24
N GLY A 157 -7.31 14.48 -10.27
CA GLY A 157 -8.22 14.20 -9.15
C GLY A 157 -9.64 14.21 -9.68
N ILE A 158 -10.04 13.66 -10.34
CA ILE A 158 -10.77 12.54 -10.66
C ILE A 158 -12.19 12.67 -10.23
N ASP A 159 -12.92 13.12 -11.15
CA ASP A 159 -14.35 13.23 -10.95
C ASP A 159 -15.06 11.87 -10.98
N HIS A 160 -14.37 10.75 -10.81
CA HIS A 160 -15.00 9.46 -11.02
C HIS A 160 -14.31 8.35 -10.23
N GLY A 161 -15.05 7.60 -9.45
CA GLY A 161 -14.59 6.41 -8.75
C GLY A 161 -14.32 5.20 -9.68
N TYR A 162 -13.80 5.46 -10.88
CA TYR A 162 -13.53 4.43 -11.86
C TYR A 162 -12.21 3.70 -11.62
N GLY A 163 -12.20 2.47 -12.11
CA GLY A 163 -10.99 1.69 -12.15
C GLY A 163 -10.52 1.29 -10.75
N MET A 164 -9.22 1.12 -10.65
CA MET A 164 -8.59 0.66 -9.42
C MET A 164 -8.26 1.83 -8.51
N ARG A 165 -8.94 1.92 -7.39
CA ARG A 165 -8.57 2.84 -6.32
C ARG A 165 -7.43 2.21 -5.52
N THR A 166 -6.29 2.89 -5.47
CA THR A 166 -5.06 2.31 -4.93
C THR A 166 -4.98 2.32 -3.42
N GLU A 167 -5.60 3.31 -2.80
CA GLU A 167 -5.68 3.40 -1.35
C GLU A 167 -6.99 4.04 -0.93
N ILE A 168 -7.69 3.40 -0.01
CA ILE A 168 -8.80 3.98 0.74
C ILE A 168 -8.69 3.49 2.18
N GLY A 169 -9.12 4.29 3.13
CA GLY A 169 -9.07 3.84 4.52
C GLY A 169 -9.70 4.81 5.49
N THR A 170 -9.92 4.29 6.68
CA THR A 170 -10.35 5.04 7.83
C THR A 170 -9.60 4.52 9.05
N ALA A 171 -9.48 5.35 10.07
CA ALA A 171 -9.05 4.87 11.38
C ALA A 171 -10.02 3.78 11.84
N THR A 172 -9.48 2.62 12.18
CA THR A 172 -10.25 1.48 12.65
C THR A 172 -9.73 1.04 14.02
N PHE A 173 -10.65 0.69 14.89
CA PHE A 173 -10.27 0.01 16.11
C PHE A 173 -9.88 -1.45 15.81
N PRO A 174 -8.90 -2.01 16.53
CA PRO A 174 -8.65 -3.44 16.49
C PRO A 174 -9.88 -4.20 17.05
N THR A 175 -9.81 -5.54 17.03
CA THR A 175 -10.88 -6.35 17.63
C THR A 175 -11.10 -6.00 19.10
N PHE A 176 -12.30 -6.17 19.58
CA PHE A 176 -12.64 -5.87 20.98
C PHE A 176 -11.77 -6.65 21.98
N GLU A 177 -11.39 -7.88 21.64
CA GLU A 177 -10.45 -8.69 22.41
C GLU A 177 -9.07 -8.03 22.53
N SER A 178 -8.60 -7.41 21.46
CA SER A 178 -7.35 -6.65 21.47
C SER A 178 -7.49 -5.35 22.25
N VAL A 179 -8.60 -4.64 22.08
CA VAL A 179 -8.87 -3.37 22.82
C VAL A 179 -8.81 -3.60 24.33
N LYS A 180 -9.36 -4.69 24.82
CA LYS A 180 -9.34 -5.05 26.25
C LYS A 180 -7.93 -5.23 26.84
N LEU A 181 -6.91 -5.41 26.00
CA LEU A 181 -5.53 -5.60 26.47
C LEU A 181 -4.82 -4.29 26.82
N PHE A 182 -5.29 -3.16 26.35
CA PHE A 182 -4.59 -1.89 26.51
C PHE A 182 -5.48 -0.70 26.89
N ILE A 183 -6.82 -0.86 26.81
CA ILE A 183 -7.77 0.17 27.26
C ILE A 183 -8.40 -0.25 28.60
N PRO A 184 -8.42 0.62 29.61
CA PRO A 184 -9.11 0.36 30.88
C PRO A 184 -10.61 0.05 30.67
N GLN A 185 -11.16 -0.80 31.53
CA GLN A 185 -12.54 -1.28 31.37
C GLN A 185 -13.59 -0.16 31.39
N GLU A 186 -13.37 0.87 32.18
CA GLU A 186 -14.23 2.05 32.28
C GLU A 186 -14.29 2.87 30.98
N SER A 187 -13.31 2.68 30.09
CA SER A 187 -13.22 3.38 28.81
C SER A 187 -13.65 2.51 27.60
N TRP A 188 -14.16 1.30 27.84
CA TRP A 188 -14.61 0.45 26.71
C TRP A 188 -15.90 0.94 26.09
N TRP A 189 -16.78 1.55 26.89
CA TRP A 189 -18.07 1.99 26.45
C TRP A 189 -18.67 3.09 27.33
N PRO A 190 -19.32 4.14 26.76
CA PRO A 190 -19.43 4.39 25.32
C PRO A 190 -18.10 4.72 24.69
N LEU A 191 -17.98 4.51 23.35
CA LEU A 191 -16.81 4.96 22.62
C LEU A 191 -16.64 6.48 22.78
N PRO A 192 -15.42 6.98 22.98
CA PRO A 192 -15.19 8.41 23.12
C PRO A 192 -15.68 9.14 21.87
N THR A 193 -16.36 10.26 22.08
CA THR A 193 -16.77 11.15 20.99
C THR A 193 -15.61 12.04 20.57
N ASP A 194 -15.71 12.62 19.37
CA ASP A 194 -14.69 13.57 18.88
C ASP A 194 -14.40 14.71 19.85
N ASP A 195 -15.44 15.15 20.60
CA ASP A 195 -15.29 16.23 21.58
C ASP A 195 -14.53 15.77 22.84
N GLN A 196 -14.65 14.49 23.18
CA GLN A 196 -13.90 13.91 24.30
C GLN A 196 -12.43 13.69 23.93
N LEU A 197 -12.16 13.29 22.68
CA LEU A 197 -10.78 13.11 22.18
C LEU A 197 -10.05 14.46 22.04
N LYS A 198 -10.75 15.54 21.73
CA LYS A 198 -10.16 16.89 21.62
C LYS A 198 -9.82 17.55 22.95
N ASN A 199 -10.49 17.14 24.03
CA ASN A 199 -10.26 17.73 25.36
C ASN A 199 -9.06 17.14 26.10
N ASP A 200 -8.50 16.03 25.65
CA ASP A 200 -7.31 15.43 26.25
C ASP A 200 -5.99 16.04 25.74
N ASP A 201 -6.02 16.73 24.60
CA ASP A 201 -4.81 17.38 24.03
C ASP A 201 -4.39 18.65 24.77
N ASP A 202 -5.27 19.23 25.62
CA ASP A 202 -4.95 20.43 26.40
C ASP A 202 -4.21 20.13 27.72
N ASN A 203 -3.92 18.87 28.03
CA ASN A 203 -3.31 18.44 29.30
C ASN A 203 -1.99 17.67 29.17
N VAL A 204 -1.26 17.82 28.03
CA VAL A 204 0.10 17.24 27.86
C VAL A 204 1.12 18.35 27.67
#